data_c88bbae8ffcfd3d8ee21ac84dcd11d93
#
_entry.id   c88bbae8ffcfd3d8ee21ac84dcd11d93
#
_cell.length_a   1.000
_cell.length_b   1.000
_cell.length_c   1.000
_cell.angle_alpha   90.00
_cell.angle_beta   90.00
_cell.angle_gamma   90.00
#
_symmetry.space_group_name_H-M   'P 1'
#
loop_
_entity.id
_entity.type
_entity.pdbx_description
1 polymer ?
#
loop_
_entity_poly.entity_id
_entity_poly.type
_entity_poly.pdbx_seq_one_letter_code
_entity_poly.pdbx_strand_id
1 'polypeptide(L)'
;VCAEHFENQEPRHEDTMMFAVHKNTPGVSVVGDWDPVGMRGTTSRDLSLKDVFVTRDDLMMPAGVFIKTLPHWPHLMAMLSPTYMGIAQGAYDYTVRYLRGQIDGLPPIDRRIYPTKRATVGRMYQQLSQMRALWTQTMQEIKPFPSKAEVMRMYAAQHAVMDGAQELAALAIRTCGGQSMLKSLPLERMYRDSRCGALMLPYTTEIMEDYLSIMTLYDMNEVDTIPSDEGLTRVSMWRPH
;
A
#
# COMPACT_ATOMS: atom_id res chain seq x y z
N VAL A 1 -9.54 17.29 0.00
CA VAL A 1 -9.74 17.53 1.44
C VAL A 1 -11.09 16.94 1.83
N CYS A 2 -11.11 16.17 2.90
CA CYS A 2 -12.34 15.68 3.51
C CYS A 2 -12.69 16.58 4.69
N ALA A 3 -13.96 16.88 4.85
CA ALA A 3 -14.47 17.66 5.97
C ALA A 3 -15.76 17.01 6.48
N GLU A 4 -15.99 17.14 7.76
CA GLU A 4 -17.22 16.73 8.41
C GLU A 4 -17.99 18.00 8.78
N HIS A 5 -19.31 17.99 8.62
CA HIS A 5 -20.15 19.13 8.93
C HIS A 5 -20.73 18.97 10.33
N PHE A 6 -20.51 19.98 11.19
CA PHE A 6 -21.03 20.00 12.55
C PHE A 6 -21.82 21.27 12.82
N GLU A 7 -23.11 21.12 13.06
CA GLU A 7 -23.88 22.04 13.85
C GLU A 7 -24.49 21.27 15.03
N ASN A 8 -23.82 21.32 16.18
CA ASN A 8 -24.32 20.77 17.46
C ASN A 8 -24.47 19.23 17.58
N GLN A 9 -23.77 18.43 16.76
CA GLN A 9 -23.78 16.96 16.84
C GLN A 9 -22.37 16.39 16.83
N GLU A 10 -22.16 15.23 17.44
CA GLU A 10 -20.90 14.49 17.29
C GLU A 10 -20.70 14.04 15.83
N PRO A 11 -19.46 14.13 15.30
CA PRO A 11 -19.14 13.76 13.94
C PRO A 11 -19.43 12.29 13.67
N ARG A 12 -20.07 12.00 12.54
CA ARG A 12 -20.28 10.64 12.05
C ARG A 12 -19.57 10.45 10.72
N HIS A 13 -19.07 9.27 10.47
CA HIS A 13 -18.42 8.95 9.18
C HIS A 13 -19.32 9.26 7.97
N GLU A 14 -20.63 9.16 8.15
CA GLU A 14 -21.64 9.45 7.12
C GLU A 14 -21.69 10.96 6.76
N ASP A 15 -21.14 11.80 7.61
CA ASP A 15 -21.12 13.27 7.39
C ASP A 15 -19.86 13.71 6.59
N THR A 16 -18.98 12.76 6.24
CA THR A 16 -17.76 13.05 5.48
C THR A 16 -18.08 13.58 4.09
N MET A 17 -17.57 14.76 3.77
CA MET A 17 -17.65 15.41 2.47
C MET A 17 -16.25 15.59 1.88
N MET A 18 -16.13 15.61 0.55
CA MET A 18 -14.88 15.91 -0.14
C MET A 18 -14.96 17.22 -0.91
N PHE A 19 -13.98 18.07 -0.70
CA PHE A 19 -13.85 19.36 -1.39
C PHE A 19 -12.54 19.43 -2.18
N ALA A 20 -12.58 20.04 -3.36
CA ALA A 20 -11.40 20.48 -4.08
C ALA A 20 -10.97 21.84 -3.50
N VAL A 21 -9.75 21.91 -2.98
CA VAL A 21 -9.22 23.18 -2.44
C VAL A 21 -8.01 23.59 -3.29
N HIS A 22 -8.09 24.77 -3.90
CA HIS A 22 -6.98 25.28 -4.69
C HIS A 22 -5.77 25.61 -3.79
N LYS A 23 -4.58 25.25 -4.23
CA LYS A 23 -3.34 25.43 -3.46
C LYS A 23 -3.04 26.86 -3.02
N ASN A 24 -3.57 27.86 -3.75
CA ASN A 24 -3.39 29.27 -3.46
C ASN A 24 -4.57 29.88 -2.67
N THR A 25 -5.52 29.07 -2.19
CA THR A 25 -6.61 29.57 -1.35
C THR A 25 -6.04 30.13 -0.04
N PRO A 26 -6.47 31.33 0.38
CA PRO A 26 -6.03 31.89 1.66
C PRO A 26 -6.23 30.91 2.82
N GLY A 27 -5.23 30.77 3.68
CA GLY A 27 -5.25 29.83 4.80
C GLY A 27 -4.71 28.44 4.48
N VAL A 28 -4.44 28.12 3.21
CA VAL A 28 -3.79 26.86 2.81
C VAL A 28 -2.27 27.02 2.87
N SER A 29 -1.61 26.14 3.61
CA SER A 29 -0.14 26.09 3.65
C SER A 29 0.37 24.66 3.82
N VAL A 30 1.54 24.39 3.25
CA VAL A 30 2.26 23.13 3.44
C VAL A 30 3.31 23.37 4.52
N VAL A 31 3.28 22.57 5.58
CA VAL A 31 4.14 22.72 6.76
C VAL A 31 4.87 21.42 7.08
N GLY A 32 5.80 21.48 8.03
CA GLY A 32 6.58 20.33 8.46
C GLY A 32 7.67 19.93 7.45
N ASP A 33 8.46 18.95 7.84
CA ASP A 33 9.51 18.34 7.02
C ASP A 33 9.14 16.91 6.67
N TRP A 34 9.75 16.37 5.61
CA TRP A 34 9.57 14.99 5.19
C TRP A 34 10.92 14.28 5.13
N ASP A 35 11.27 13.55 6.19
CA ASP A 35 12.53 12.80 6.28
C ASP A 35 12.31 11.35 6.76
N PRO A 36 11.50 10.54 6.04
CA PRO A 36 11.25 9.14 6.38
C PRO A 36 12.43 8.25 6.00
N VAL A 37 12.42 7.02 6.50
CA VAL A 37 13.41 5.99 6.12
C VAL A 37 13.36 5.69 4.63
N GLY A 38 12.18 5.54 4.05
CA GLY A 38 11.95 5.24 2.64
C GLY A 38 10.88 6.13 2.02
N MET A 39 10.63 5.98 0.72
CA MET A 39 9.65 6.79 -0.02
C MET A 39 9.86 8.29 0.14
N ARG A 40 11.12 8.71 0.26
CA ARG A 40 11.50 10.13 0.51
C ARG A 40 11.06 11.06 -0.62
N GLY A 41 11.02 10.55 -1.85
CA GLY A 41 10.60 11.31 -3.03
C GLY A 41 9.10 11.65 -3.08
N THR A 42 8.26 11.08 -2.20
CA THR A 42 6.82 11.40 -2.16
C THR A 42 6.54 12.78 -1.56
N THR A 43 7.48 13.31 -0.77
CA THR A 43 7.37 14.63 -0.12
C THR A 43 6.01 14.82 0.55
N SER A 44 5.58 13.82 1.34
CA SER A 44 4.27 13.77 1.99
C SER A 44 4.23 14.63 3.25
N ARG A 45 4.29 15.95 3.07
CA ARG A 45 4.29 16.94 4.14
C ARG A 45 2.87 17.23 4.62
N ASP A 46 2.73 17.87 5.76
CA ASP A 46 1.45 18.23 6.35
C ASP A 46 0.79 19.37 5.58
N LEU A 47 -0.52 19.25 5.39
CA LEU A 47 -1.36 20.31 4.85
C LEU A 47 -2.07 21.01 6.02
N SER A 48 -1.70 22.27 6.26
CA SER A 48 -2.38 23.12 7.25
C SER A 48 -3.49 23.92 6.56
N LEU A 49 -4.69 23.85 7.12
CA LEU A 49 -5.87 24.61 6.69
C LEU A 49 -6.30 25.49 7.85
N LYS A 50 -6.19 26.83 7.71
CA LYS A 50 -6.62 27.80 8.71
C LYS A 50 -7.66 28.73 8.11
N ASP A 51 -8.89 28.64 8.60
CA ASP A 51 -10.01 29.47 8.16
C ASP A 51 -10.20 29.46 6.63
N VAL A 52 -9.99 28.28 6.02
CA VAL A 52 -10.14 28.09 4.58
C VAL A 52 -11.62 28.01 4.25
N PHE A 53 -12.10 28.98 3.49
CA PHE A 53 -13.46 29.00 3.00
C PHE A 53 -13.55 28.21 1.68
N VAL A 54 -14.55 27.32 1.58
CA VAL A 54 -14.90 26.55 0.38
C VAL A 54 -16.37 26.77 0.04
N THR A 55 -16.68 26.78 -1.24
CA THR A 55 -18.02 26.97 -1.75
C THR A 55 -18.68 25.65 -2.13
N ARG A 56 -19.96 25.68 -2.46
CA ARG A 56 -20.65 24.50 -3.02
C ARG A 56 -20.07 24.04 -4.36
N ASP A 57 -19.51 24.96 -5.13
CA ASP A 57 -18.90 24.65 -6.43
C ASP A 57 -17.59 23.86 -6.26
N ASP A 58 -16.97 23.93 -5.08
CA ASP A 58 -15.78 23.16 -4.73
C ASP A 58 -16.11 21.74 -4.23
N LEU A 59 -17.40 21.44 -4.02
CA LEU A 59 -17.86 20.16 -3.49
C LEU A 59 -17.70 19.04 -4.52
N MET A 60 -16.77 18.12 -4.30
CA MET A 60 -16.54 16.94 -5.15
C MET A 60 -17.48 15.79 -4.79
N MET A 61 -17.67 15.51 -3.50
CA MET A 61 -18.53 14.45 -3.02
C MET A 61 -19.38 14.95 -1.84
N PRO A 62 -20.71 14.88 -1.95
CA PRO A 62 -21.62 15.17 -0.84
C PRO A 62 -21.43 14.24 0.36
N ALA A 63 -22.01 14.61 1.50
CA ALA A 63 -21.97 13.81 2.71
C ALA A 63 -22.40 12.36 2.46
N GLY A 64 -21.63 11.43 2.99
CA GLY A 64 -21.87 9.98 2.93
C GLY A 64 -21.53 9.30 1.59
N VAL A 65 -21.30 10.05 0.50
CA VAL A 65 -21.01 9.43 -0.82
C VAL A 65 -19.69 8.69 -0.78
N PHE A 66 -18.64 9.27 -0.22
CA PHE A 66 -17.32 8.64 -0.14
C PHE A 66 -17.38 7.32 0.63
N ILE A 67 -17.98 7.34 1.81
CA ILE A 67 -18.11 6.15 2.67
C ILE A 67 -18.93 5.05 2.00
N LYS A 68 -20.01 5.40 1.32
CA LYS A 68 -20.83 4.43 0.57
C LYS A 68 -20.12 3.87 -0.66
N THR A 69 -19.20 4.62 -1.25
CA THR A 69 -18.47 4.19 -2.45
C THR A 69 -17.34 3.21 -2.12
N LEU A 70 -16.68 3.36 -0.98
CA LEU A 70 -15.55 2.51 -0.60
C LEU A 70 -15.85 1.01 -0.64
N PRO A 71 -16.94 0.50 -0.06
CA PRO A 71 -17.27 -0.93 -0.13
C PRO A 71 -17.54 -1.43 -1.54
N HIS A 72 -17.98 -0.54 -2.43
CA HIS A 72 -18.31 -0.90 -3.81
C HIS A 72 -17.06 -0.92 -4.72
N TRP A 73 -15.98 -0.27 -4.30
CA TRP A 73 -14.73 -0.13 -5.05
C TRP A 73 -13.49 -0.42 -4.19
N PRO A 74 -13.43 -1.57 -3.52
CA PRO A 74 -12.29 -1.87 -2.64
C PRO A 74 -10.97 -1.94 -3.41
N HIS A 75 -11.01 -2.22 -4.71
CA HIS A 75 -9.84 -2.25 -5.60
C HIS A 75 -9.12 -0.90 -5.74
N LEU A 76 -9.76 0.22 -5.37
CA LEU A 76 -9.10 1.51 -5.31
C LEU A 76 -7.82 1.47 -4.47
N MET A 77 -7.84 0.67 -3.41
CA MET A 77 -6.69 0.54 -2.50
C MET A 77 -5.55 -0.31 -3.06
N ALA A 78 -5.85 -1.19 -4.02
CA ALA A 78 -4.83 -1.97 -4.71
C ALA A 78 -3.96 -1.14 -5.68
N MET A 79 -4.29 0.13 -5.93
CA MET A 79 -3.53 1.02 -6.83
C MET A 79 -2.07 1.24 -6.41
N LEU A 80 -1.74 1.06 -5.14
CA LEU A 80 -0.37 1.18 -4.64
C LEU A 80 0.47 -0.06 -4.95
N SER A 81 -0.15 -1.22 -5.12
CA SER A 81 0.54 -2.50 -5.35
C SER A 81 1.51 -2.48 -6.54
N PRO A 82 1.20 -1.87 -7.71
CA PRO A 82 2.13 -1.82 -8.83
C PRO A 82 3.46 -1.15 -8.50
N THR A 83 3.45 -0.12 -7.65
CA THR A 83 4.67 0.59 -7.22
C THR A 83 5.59 -0.37 -6.46
N TYR A 84 5.05 -1.11 -5.50
CA TYR A 84 5.84 -2.05 -4.71
C TYR A 84 6.22 -3.31 -5.50
N MET A 85 5.37 -3.76 -6.41
CA MET A 85 5.73 -4.80 -7.39
C MET A 85 6.91 -4.36 -8.26
N GLY A 86 6.95 -3.08 -8.68
CA GLY A 86 8.06 -2.49 -9.42
C GLY A 86 9.37 -2.46 -8.62
N ILE A 87 9.30 -2.16 -7.31
CA ILE A 87 10.46 -2.22 -6.42
C ILE A 87 10.97 -3.66 -6.31
N ALA A 88 10.09 -4.63 -6.11
CA ALA A 88 10.44 -6.04 -6.04
C ALA A 88 11.11 -6.53 -7.34
N GLN A 89 10.54 -6.17 -8.49
CA GLN A 89 11.13 -6.49 -9.80
C GLN A 89 12.51 -5.85 -9.97
N GLY A 90 12.65 -4.56 -9.64
CA GLY A 90 13.94 -3.86 -9.74
C GLY A 90 15.01 -4.48 -8.85
N ALA A 91 14.65 -4.90 -7.63
CA ALA A 91 15.58 -5.60 -6.73
C ALA A 91 15.99 -6.97 -7.26
N TYR A 92 15.05 -7.72 -7.85
CA TYR A 92 15.36 -8.98 -8.54
C TYR A 92 16.30 -8.78 -9.73
N ASP A 93 15.98 -7.85 -10.63
CA ASP A 93 16.77 -7.58 -11.84
C ASP A 93 18.19 -7.11 -11.48
N TYR A 94 18.30 -6.23 -10.49
CA TYR A 94 19.61 -5.82 -9.96
C TYR A 94 20.40 -7.00 -9.43
N THR A 95 19.79 -7.89 -8.66
CA THR A 95 20.45 -9.08 -8.12
C THR A 95 20.96 -10.01 -9.22
N VAL A 96 20.15 -10.24 -10.25
CA VAL A 96 20.55 -11.05 -11.40
C VAL A 96 21.76 -10.42 -12.12
N ARG A 97 21.71 -9.12 -12.43
CA ARG A 97 22.82 -8.39 -13.07
C ARG A 97 24.08 -8.41 -12.19
N TYR A 98 23.94 -8.20 -10.89
CA TYR A 98 25.05 -8.23 -9.94
C TYR A 98 25.75 -9.60 -9.93
N LEU A 99 24.99 -10.69 -9.89
CA LEU A 99 25.56 -12.04 -9.91
C LEU A 99 26.23 -12.39 -11.24
N ARG A 100 25.80 -11.76 -12.32
CA ARG A 100 26.44 -11.87 -13.65
C ARG A 100 27.67 -10.97 -13.82
N GLY A 101 27.97 -10.11 -12.84
CA GLY A 101 29.03 -9.11 -12.97
C GLY A 101 28.72 -8.00 -13.97
N GLN A 102 27.44 -7.63 -14.12
CA GLN A 102 26.93 -6.69 -15.13
C GLN A 102 26.43 -5.37 -14.52
N ILE A 103 26.97 -4.96 -13.38
CA ILE A 103 26.65 -3.66 -12.77
C ILE A 103 27.73 -2.66 -13.12
N ASP A 104 27.33 -1.55 -13.75
CA ASP A 104 28.24 -0.48 -14.13
C ASP A 104 28.93 0.12 -12.89
N GLY A 105 30.22 0.37 -13.02
CA GLY A 105 31.06 0.89 -11.92
C GLY A 105 31.49 -0.16 -10.88
N LEU A 106 31.08 -1.42 -11.02
CA LEU A 106 31.57 -2.52 -10.18
C LEU A 106 32.46 -3.49 -10.97
N PRO A 107 33.40 -4.19 -10.30
CA PRO A 107 34.19 -5.22 -10.95
C PRO A 107 33.31 -6.30 -11.59
N PRO A 108 33.62 -6.73 -12.82
CA PRO A 108 32.82 -7.70 -13.58
C PRO A 108 33.05 -9.14 -13.08
N ILE A 109 32.76 -9.39 -11.81
CA ILE A 109 32.97 -10.69 -11.16
C ILE A 109 31.73 -11.56 -11.33
N ASP A 110 31.87 -12.72 -11.95
CA ASP A 110 30.83 -13.73 -12.05
C ASP A 110 30.68 -14.49 -10.72
N ARG A 111 29.48 -14.35 -10.13
CA ARG A 111 29.12 -14.98 -8.84
C ARG A 111 28.05 -16.06 -8.99
N ARG A 112 27.72 -16.47 -10.23
CA ARG A 112 26.73 -17.52 -10.54
C ARG A 112 27.12 -18.91 -10.07
N ILE A 113 28.37 -19.13 -9.83
CA ILE A 113 28.92 -20.45 -9.39
C ILE A 113 28.48 -20.84 -7.97
N TYR A 114 28.05 -19.88 -7.14
CA TYR A 114 27.71 -20.16 -5.74
C TYR A 114 26.30 -20.76 -5.62
N PRO A 115 26.14 -22.03 -5.16
CA PRO A 115 24.84 -22.71 -5.08
C PRO A 115 23.80 -21.95 -4.23
N THR A 116 24.23 -21.39 -3.11
CA THR A 116 23.36 -20.63 -2.19
C THR A 116 22.78 -19.38 -2.86
N LYS A 117 23.57 -18.68 -3.68
CA LYS A 117 23.11 -17.51 -4.44
C LYS A 117 22.11 -17.92 -5.53
N ARG A 118 22.38 -19.03 -6.23
CA ARG A 118 21.42 -19.57 -7.22
C ARG A 118 20.08 -19.95 -6.58
N ALA A 119 20.12 -20.63 -5.44
CA ALA A 119 18.91 -21.01 -4.72
C ALA A 119 18.08 -19.78 -4.30
N THR A 120 18.75 -18.70 -3.84
CA THR A 120 18.06 -17.46 -3.47
C THR A 120 17.42 -16.78 -4.67
N VAL A 121 18.11 -16.72 -5.82
CA VAL A 121 17.53 -16.18 -7.06
C VAL A 121 16.29 -16.98 -7.49
N GLY A 122 16.33 -18.30 -7.37
CA GLY A 122 15.18 -19.17 -7.63
C GLY A 122 14.00 -18.85 -6.71
N ARG A 123 14.25 -18.65 -5.42
CA ARG A 123 13.21 -18.22 -4.44
C ARG A 123 12.62 -16.85 -4.78
N MET A 124 13.49 -15.87 -5.10
CA MET A 124 13.04 -14.53 -5.50
C MET A 124 12.14 -14.59 -6.75
N TYR A 125 12.52 -15.39 -7.75
CA TYR A 125 11.71 -15.57 -8.96
C TYR A 125 10.35 -16.19 -8.66
N GLN A 126 10.33 -17.24 -7.83
CA GLN A 126 9.10 -17.91 -7.40
C GLN A 126 8.17 -16.93 -6.70
N GLN A 127 8.66 -16.18 -5.71
CA GLN A 127 7.87 -15.19 -4.96
C GLN A 127 7.32 -14.10 -5.87
N LEU A 128 8.15 -13.53 -6.75
CA LEU A 128 7.72 -12.51 -7.70
C LEU A 128 6.65 -13.04 -8.67
N SER A 129 6.77 -14.28 -9.11
CA SER A 129 5.77 -14.92 -9.98
C SER A 129 4.43 -15.12 -9.27
N GLN A 130 4.46 -15.53 -7.99
CA GLN A 130 3.25 -15.68 -7.16
C GLN A 130 2.54 -14.33 -6.95
N MET A 131 3.29 -13.29 -6.58
CA MET A 131 2.76 -11.93 -6.43
C MET A 131 2.09 -11.44 -7.71
N ARG A 132 2.75 -11.61 -8.86
CA ARG A 132 2.22 -11.21 -10.16
C ARG A 132 0.96 -11.98 -10.55
N ALA A 133 0.96 -13.29 -10.40
CA ALA A 133 -0.19 -14.11 -10.75
C ALA A 133 -1.43 -13.69 -9.95
N LEU A 134 -1.28 -13.55 -8.63
CA LEU A 134 -2.38 -13.15 -7.75
C LEU A 134 -2.85 -11.72 -8.05
N TRP A 135 -1.92 -10.78 -8.24
CA TRP A 135 -2.28 -9.41 -8.57
C TRP A 135 -2.95 -9.30 -9.94
N THR A 136 -2.44 -10.02 -10.96
CA THR A 136 -3.04 -10.02 -12.30
C THR A 136 -4.46 -10.56 -12.27
N GLN A 137 -4.71 -11.64 -11.55
CA GLN A 137 -6.05 -12.18 -11.36
C GLN A 137 -6.98 -11.13 -10.74
N THR A 138 -6.53 -10.49 -9.66
CA THR A 138 -7.31 -9.44 -9.00
C THR A 138 -7.65 -8.29 -9.94
N MET A 139 -6.71 -7.87 -10.80
CA MET A 139 -6.96 -6.79 -11.78
C MET A 139 -7.97 -7.18 -12.85
N GLN A 140 -8.04 -8.46 -13.21
CA GLN A 140 -9.06 -8.97 -14.14
C GLN A 140 -10.46 -9.05 -13.51
N GLU A 141 -10.54 -9.13 -12.19
CA GLU A 141 -11.78 -9.19 -11.42
C GLU A 141 -12.34 -7.81 -11.02
N ILE A 142 -11.64 -6.71 -11.35
CA ILE A 142 -12.07 -5.35 -10.99
C ILE A 142 -13.45 -5.05 -11.58
N LYS A 143 -14.40 -4.79 -10.71
CA LYS A 143 -15.75 -4.36 -11.05
C LYS A 143 -16.41 -3.66 -9.86
N PRO A 144 -17.46 -2.84 -10.09
CA PRO A 144 -18.31 -2.37 -9.01
C PRO A 144 -19.01 -3.55 -8.34
N PHE A 145 -19.19 -3.47 -7.02
CA PHE A 145 -19.89 -4.49 -6.23
C PHE A 145 -19.26 -5.89 -6.35
N PRO A 146 -17.98 -6.06 -6.01
CA PRO A 146 -17.34 -7.38 -6.05
C PRO A 146 -17.94 -8.31 -5.01
N SER A 147 -17.90 -9.60 -5.28
CA SER A 147 -18.27 -10.63 -4.31
C SER A 147 -17.27 -10.70 -3.14
N LYS A 148 -17.68 -11.29 -2.01
CA LYS A 148 -16.82 -11.55 -0.86
C LYS A 148 -15.48 -12.21 -1.28
N ALA A 149 -15.57 -13.24 -2.13
CA ALA A 149 -14.38 -13.96 -2.59
C ALA A 149 -13.42 -13.09 -3.43
N GLU A 150 -13.95 -12.17 -4.24
CA GLU A 150 -13.13 -11.23 -5.01
C GLU A 150 -12.47 -10.18 -4.11
N VAL A 151 -13.19 -9.69 -3.11
CA VAL A 151 -12.63 -8.78 -2.08
C VAL A 151 -11.51 -9.46 -1.31
N MET A 152 -11.72 -10.70 -0.84
CA MET A 152 -10.68 -11.46 -0.13
C MET A 152 -9.44 -11.68 -1.01
N ARG A 153 -9.59 -12.00 -2.30
CA ARG A 153 -8.45 -12.11 -3.21
C ARG A 153 -7.71 -10.80 -3.39
N MET A 154 -8.44 -9.68 -3.46
CA MET A 154 -7.82 -8.35 -3.54
C MET A 154 -6.97 -8.05 -2.31
N TYR A 155 -7.46 -8.31 -1.10
CA TYR A 155 -6.67 -8.12 0.13
C TYR A 155 -5.46 -9.06 0.19
N ALA A 156 -5.66 -10.34 -0.19
CA ALA A 156 -4.57 -11.29 -0.26
C ALA A 156 -3.50 -10.88 -1.30
N ALA A 157 -3.92 -10.35 -2.45
CA ALA A 157 -3.00 -9.85 -3.47
C ALA A 157 -2.21 -8.63 -2.99
N GLN A 158 -2.87 -7.67 -2.35
CA GLN A 158 -2.23 -6.49 -1.81
C GLN A 158 -1.25 -6.85 -0.70
N HIS A 159 -1.64 -7.68 0.25
CA HIS A 159 -0.76 -8.19 1.31
C HIS A 159 0.47 -8.88 0.71
N ALA A 160 0.26 -9.82 -0.21
CA ALA A 160 1.35 -10.54 -0.86
C ALA A 160 2.35 -9.62 -1.56
N VAL A 161 1.87 -8.53 -2.20
CA VAL A 161 2.74 -7.56 -2.86
C VAL A 161 3.47 -6.68 -1.85
N MET A 162 2.78 -6.16 -0.83
CA MET A 162 3.36 -5.21 0.13
C MET A 162 4.45 -5.86 0.98
N ASP A 163 4.19 -7.01 1.58
CA ASP A 163 5.19 -7.77 2.35
C ASP A 163 6.21 -8.45 1.44
N GLY A 164 5.75 -9.06 0.35
CA GLY A 164 6.63 -9.75 -0.58
C GLY A 164 7.67 -8.83 -1.21
N ALA A 165 7.36 -7.56 -1.46
CA ALA A 165 8.33 -6.59 -1.96
C ALA A 165 9.47 -6.34 -0.96
N GLN A 166 9.14 -6.22 0.32
CA GLN A 166 10.13 -6.03 1.37
C GLN A 166 10.98 -7.29 1.58
N GLU A 167 10.36 -8.45 1.64
CA GLU A 167 11.07 -9.73 1.78
C GLU A 167 12.03 -9.95 0.61
N LEU A 168 11.58 -9.68 -0.62
CA LEU A 168 12.38 -9.84 -1.82
C LEU A 168 13.56 -8.86 -1.84
N ALA A 169 13.36 -7.60 -1.46
CA ALA A 169 14.43 -6.62 -1.33
C ALA A 169 15.44 -7.02 -0.24
N ALA A 170 14.98 -7.59 0.89
CA ALA A 170 15.85 -8.13 1.94
C ALA A 170 16.69 -9.33 1.43
N LEU A 171 16.07 -10.23 0.68
CA LEU A 171 16.79 -11.34 0.03
C LEU A 171 17.83 -10.83 -0.97
N ALA A 172 17.52 -9.78 -1.73
CA ALA A 172 18.45 -9.14 -2.66
C ALA A 172 19.68 -8.58 -1.95
N ILE A 173 19.50 -7.80 -0.88
CA ILE A 173 20.59 -7.27 -0.02
C ILE A 173 21.47 -8.43 0.48
N ARG A 174 20.86 -9.46 1.07
CA ARG A 174 21.56 -10.62 1.60
C ARG A 174 22.36 -11.35 0.52
N THR A 175 21.82 -11.46 -0.69
CA THR A 175 22.44 -12.18 -1.82
C THR A 175 23.60 -11.40 -2.42
N CYS A 176 23.47 -10.09 -2.58
CA CYS A 176 24.51 -9.20 -3.10
C CYS A 176 25.60 -8.92 -2.06
N GLY A 177 25.26 -8.96 -0.77
CA GLY A 177 26.21 -8.78 0.33
C GLY A 177 26.44 -7.30 0.71
N GLY A 178 27.42 -7.05 1.59
CA GLY A 178 27.62 -5.75 2.23
C GLY A 178 27.78 -4.56 1.28
N GLN A 179 28.35 -4.76 0.10
CA GLN A 179 28.48 -3.69 -0.90
C GLN A 179 27.14 -3.11 -1.34
N SER A 180 26.07 -3.91 -1.35
CA SER A 180 24.75 -3.47 -1.75
C SER A 180 24.10 -2.49 -0.78
N MET A 181 24.67 -2.29 0.41
CA MET A 181 24.24 -1.30 1.42
C MET A 181 24.79 0.11 1.15
N LEU A 182 25.65 0.28 0.14
CA LEU A 182 26.19 1.60 -0.19
C LEU A 182 25.12 2.48 -0.83
N LYS A 183 24.99 3.72 -0.35
CA LYS A 183 24.04 4.71 -0.89
C LYS A 183 24.30 5.10 -2.36
N SER A 184 25.48 4.81 -2.88
CA SER A 184 25.82 4.98 -4.30
C SER A 184 25.20 3.91 -5.21
N LEU A 185 24.64 2.83 -4.64
CA LEU A 185 23.98 1.73 -5.34
C LEU A 185 22.47 1.74 -5.08
N PRO A 186 21.65 1.30 -6.03
CA PRO A 186 20.20 1.48 -5.93
C PRO A 186 19.52 0.54 -4.94
N LEU A 187 20.14 -0.60 -4.59
CA LEU A 187 19.46 -1.66 -3.84
C LEU A 187 19.15 -1.26 -2.39
N GLU A 188 20.01 -0.46 -1.74
CA GLU A 188 19.76 0.05 -0.40
C GLU A 188 18.48 0.92 -0.36
N ARG A 189 18.27 1.76 -1.40
CA ARG A 189 17.07 2.57 -1.53
C ARG A 189 15.84 1.70 -1.76
N MET A 190 15.91 0.72 -2.68
CA MET A 190 14.81 -0.22 -2.92
C MET A 190 14.41 -0.95 -1.63
N TYR A 191 15.39 -1.33 -0.81
CA TYR A 191 15.14 -1.97 0.48
C TYR A 191 14.37 -1.05 1.46
N ARG A 192 14.80 0.22 1.57
CA ARG A 192 14.12 1.19 2.45
C ARG A 192 12.71 1.53 1.93
N ASP A 193 12.58 1.76 0.63
CA ASP A 193 11.31 2.12 0.02
C ASP A 193 10.29 0.98 0.11
N SER A 194 10.73 -0.28 -0.08
CA SER A 194 9.85 -1.46 -0.02
C SER A 194 9.18 -1.63 1.35
N ARG A 195 9.85 -1.22 2.45
CA ARG A 195 9.28 -1.34 3.80
C ARG A 195 8.02 -0.51 4.00
N CYS A 196 7.92 0.62 3.30
CA CYS A 196 6.82 1.56 3.52
C CYS A 196 5.45 1.00 3.10
N GLY A 197 5.40 0.07 2.13
CA GLY A 197 4.14 -0.48 1.61
C GLY A 197 3.29 -1.16 2.68
N ALA A 198 3.91 -2.03 3.47
CA ALA A 198 3.25 -2.78 4.53
C ALA A 198 2.70 -1.92 5.67
N LEU A 199 3.10 -0.65 5.75
CA LEU A 199 2.75 0.29 6.83
C LEU A 199 1.75 1.37 6.40
N MET A 200 1.25 1.32 5.17
CA MET A 200 0.38 2.38 4.64
C MET A 200 -1.06 2.23 5.10
N LEU A 201 -1.51 3.19 5.91
CA LEU A 201 -2.92 3.28 6.29
C LEU A 201 -3.81 3.60 5.08
N PRO A 202 -5.06 3.16 5.06
CA PRO A 202 -5.75 2.37 6.09
C PRO A 202 -5.56 0.85 5.97
N TYR A 203 -4.67 0.38 5.09
CA TYR A 203 -4.50 -1.04 4.77
C TYR A 203 -3.06 -1.49 5.04
N THR A 204 -2.66 -1.46 6.30
CA THR A 204 -1.43 -2.14 6.71
C THR A 204 -1.60 -3.65 6.55
N THR A 205 -0.50 -4.40 6.51
CA THR A 205 -0.56 -5.85 6.37
C THR A 205 -1.33 -6.50 7.52
N GLU A 206 -1.18 -5.99 8.73
CA GLU A 206 -1.91 -6.49 9.91
C GLU A 206 -3.43 -6.28 9.80
N ILE A 207 -3.85 -5.11 9.30
CA ILE A 207 -5.29 -4.82 9.06
C ILE A 207 -5.85 -5.73 7.97
N MET A 208 -5.09 -5.98 6.90
CA MET A 208 -5.51 -6.90 5.84
C MET A 208 -5.65 -8.34 6.33
N GLU A 209 -4.73 -8.80 7.18
CA GLU A 209 -4.80 -10.13 7.81
C GLU A 209 -6.03 -10.26 8.70
N ASP A 210 -6.33 -9.23 9.51
CA ASP A 210 -7.52 -9.18 10.35
C ASP A 210 -8.79 -9.27 9.50
N TYR A 211 -8.91 -8.50 8.42
CA TYR A 211 -10.06 -8.58 7.50
C TYR A 211 -10.20 -9.94 6.85
N LEU A 212 -9.11 -10.54 6.39
CA LEU A 212 -9.15 -11.89 5.81
C LEU A 212 -9.61 -12.93 6.83
N SER A 213 -9.16 -12.80 8.08
CA SER A 213 -9.57 -13.70 9.17
C SER A 213 -11.06 -13.56 9.50
N ILE A 214 -11.54 -12.31 9.65
CA ILE A 214 -12.96 -12.02 9.88
C ILE A 214 -13.82 -12.57 8.75
N MET A 215 -13.47 -12.28 7.49
CA MET A 215 -14.21 -12.76 6.33
C MET A 215 -14.20 -14.29 6.19
N THR A 216 -13.21 -14.97 6.78
CA THR A 216 -13.11 -16.44 6.76
C THR A 216 -13.91 -17.10 7.88
N LEU A 217 -13.87 -16.50 9.08
CA LEU A 217 -14.37 -17.14 10.31
C LEU A 217 -15.84 -16.81 10.59
N TYR A 218 -16.33 -15.68 10.07
CA TYR A 218 -17.67 -15.17 10.40
C TYR A 218 -18.54 -15.03 9.15
N ASP A 219 -19.84 -15.30 9.30
CA ASP A 219 -20.82 -14.93 8.30
C ASP A 219 -21.07 -13.40 8.34
N MET A 220 -21.52 -12.83 7.22
CA MET A 220 -21.70 -11.38 7.11
C MET A 220 -22.71 -10.80 8.11
N ASN A 221 -23.66 -11.59 8.57
CA ASN A 221 -24.63 -11.22 9.59
C ASN A 221 -24.09 -11.30 11.03
N GLU A 222 -22.94 -11.96 11.25
CA GLU A 222 -22.29 -12.10 12.55
C GLU A 222 -21.22 -11.04 12.82
N VAL A 223 -20.76 -10.39 11.77
CA VAL A 223 -19.59 -9.51 11.83
C VAL A 223 -19.79 -8.31 12.79
N ASP A 224 -21.01 -7.81 12.95
CA ASP A 224 -21.31 -6.72 13.90
C ASP A 224 -21.27 -7.14 15.38
N THR A 225 -21.23 -8.43 15.64
CA THR A 225 -21.20 -8.97 17.01
C THR A 225 -19.79 -9.22 17.52
N ILE A 226 -18.77 -9.01 16.67
CA ILE A 226 -17.36 -9.22 17.05
C ILE A 226 -16.97 -8.15 18.08
N PRO A 227 -16.60 -8.53 19.30
CA PRO A 227 -16.13 -7.58 20.30
C PRO A 227 -14.86 -6.88 19.81
N SER A 228 -14.83 -5.56 19.86
CA SER A 228 -13.59 -4.81 19.71
C SER A 228 -13.09 -4.42 21.10
N ASP A 229 -11.79 -4.54 21.36
CA ASP A 229 -11.15 -4.14 22.61
C ASP A 229 -11.34 -2.64 22.92
N GLU A 230 -11.73 -1.86 21.92
CA GLU A 230 -11.93 -0.40 22.02
C GLU A 230 -13.40 0.04 21.92
N GLY A 231 -14.36 -0.90 21.91
CA GLY A 231 -15.79 -0.57 21.76
C GLY A 231 -16.19 -0.09 20.36
N LEU A 232 -15.27 -0.11 19.42
CA LEU A 232 -15.50 0.24 18.02
C LEU A 232 -15.87 -1.02 17.23
N THR A 233 -17.09 -1.08 16.72
CA THR A 233 -17.45 -2.08 15.72
C THR A 233 -16.69 -1.78 14.43
N ARG A 234 -15.58 -2.45 14.19
CA ARG A 234 -14.67 -2.25 13.03
C ARG A 234 -15.30 -2.52 11.66
N VAL A 235 -16.55 -2.93 11.63
CA VAL A 235 -17.12 -3.63 10.47
C VAL A 235 -18.10 -2.83 9.65
N SER A 236 -18.61 -1.71 10.13
CA SER A 236 -19.58 -0.90 9.38
C SER A 236 -19.06 -0.36 8.04
N MET A 237 -17.73 -0.26 7.87
CA MET A 237 -17.10 0.20 6.62
C MET A 237 -17.04 -0.86 5.51
N TRP A 238 -17.30 -2.16 5.79
CA TRP A 238 -16.99 -3.26 4.89
C TRP A 238 -18.18 -4.17 4.57
N ARG A 239 -19.38 -3.77 4.96
CA ARG A 239 -20.58 -4.52 4.55
C ARG A 239 -20.83 -4.33 3.06
N PRO A 240 -20.79 -5.38 2.23
CA PRO A 240 -21.47 -5.36 0.95
C PRO A 240 -22.96 -5.21 1.25
N HIS A 241 -23.56 -4.17 0.74
CA HIS A 241 -25.02 -3.96 0.82
C HIS A 241 -25.72 -4.88 -0.16
#